data_a0a3e5986f50991e709ce1570c101fa7
#
_entry.id   a0a3e5986f50991e709ce1570c101fa7
#
_cell.length_a   1.000
_cell.length_b   1.000
_cell.length_c   1.000
_cell.angle_alpha   90.00
_cell.angle_beta   90.00
_cell.angle_gamma   90.00
#
_symmetry.space_group_name_H-M   'P 1'
#
loop_
_entity.id
_entity.type
_entity.pdbx_description
1 polymer ?
#
loop_
_entity_poly.entity_id
_entity_poly.type
_entity_poly.pdbx_seq_one_letter_code
_entity_poly.pdbx_strand_id
1 'polypeptide(L)'
;MAHLSDMPEKQRNLIVNQDLPDYGDTPCAEGPALPERKIAIITTAGLHSREDKAFTPGVGEYRIIPNDTDMNDLIMSHVSTNFDRTGFQQDLNIAFPIERLRELKASGNVGEVANYHYAFMGATPPTAHEAVAKDLAVLLKNDNVSGNGIR
;
A
#
# COMPACT_ATOMS: atom_id res chain seq x y z
N MET A 1 -0.71 -13.84 15.42
CA MET A 1 0.26 -13.73 14.31
C MET A 1 0.71 -15.15 14.00
N ALA A 2 0.62 -15.59 12.74
CA ALA A 2 1.05 -16.93 12.36
C ALA A 2 2.60 -17.00 12.37
N HIS A 3 3.15 -18.00 13.00
CA HIS A 3 4.59 -18.26 12.97
C HIS A 3 4.95 -19.15 11.77
N LEU A 4 6.14 -19.00 11.22
CA LEU A 4 6.62 -19.86 10.15
C LEU A 4 6.59 -21.34 10.53
N SER A 5 6.78 -21.66 11.83
CA SER A 5 6.66 -23.02 12.36
C SER A 5 5.27 -23.62 12.23
N ASP A 6 4.24 -22.77 12.18
CA ASP A 6 2.83 -23.20 12.16
C ASP A 6 2.33 -23.45 10.73
N MET A 7 3.17 -23.12 9.75
CA MET A 7 2.84 -23.27 8.33
C MET A 7 3.20 -24.65 7.80
N PRO A 8 2.41 -25.21 6.86
CA PRO A 8 2.80 -26.39 6.11
C PRO A 8 4.18 -26.19 5.46
N GLU A 9 5.01 -27.24 5.49
CA GLU A 9 6.40 -27.17 5.04
C GLU A 9 6.57 -26.58 3.63
N LYS A 10 5.71 -26.96 2.71
CA LYS A 10 5.74 -26.44 1.33
C LYS A 10 5.54 -24.93 1.25
N GLN A 11 4.61 -24.40 2.03
CA GLN A 11 4.34 -22.94 2.09
C GLN A 11 5.47 -22.20 2.78
N ARG A 12 5.95 -22.75 3.90
CA ARG A 12 7.10 -22.20 4.62
C ARG A 12 8.33 -22.10 3.71
N ASN A 13 8.64 -23.16 2.96
CA ASN A 13 9.79 -23.19 2.06
C ASN A 13 9.67 -22.17 0.91
N LEU A 14 8.47 -21.92 0.39
CA LEU A 14 8.24 -20.87 -0.60
C LEU A 14 8.56 -19.49 -0.05
N ILE A 15 8.24 -19.23 1.21
CA ILE A 15 8.49 -17.93 1.85
C ILE A 15 9.97 -17.77 2.20
N VAL A 16 10.56 -18.79 2.85
CA VAL A 16 11.94 -18.73 3.34
C VAL A 16 12.97 -18.70 2.22
N ASN A 17 12.68 -19.39 1.11
CA ASN A 17 13.59 -19.46 -0.05
C ASN A 17 13.24 -18.44 -1.14
N GLN A 18 12.39 -17.44 -0.84
CA GLN A 18 12.13 -16.37 -1.78
C GLN A 18 13.41 -15.56 -1.98
N ASP A 19 13.83 -15.42 -3.23
CA ASP A 19 14.96 -14.58 -3.60
C ASP A 19 14.57 -13.11 -3.41
N LEU A 20 15.09 -12.50 -2.36
CA LEU A 20 14.87 -11.09 -2.05
C LEU A 20 16.16 -10.31 -2.33
N PRO A 21 16.09 -9.25 -3.12
CA PRO A 21 17.23 -8.36 -3.29
C PRO A 21 17.67 -7.76 -1.96
N ASP A 22 18.97 -7.51 -1.84
CA ASP A 22 19.47 -6.67 -0.76
C ASP A 22 19.14 -5.21 -1.09
N TYR A 23 18.16 -4.66 -0.37
CA TYR A 23 17.79 -3.26 -0.49
C TYR A 23 18.64 -2.31 0.37
N GLY A 24 19.68 -2.84 1.04
CA GLY A 24 20.51 -2.10 1.99
C GLY A 24 19.75 -1.68 3.24
N ASP A 25 20.22 -0.62 3.89
CA ASP A 25 19.56 -0.08 5.06
C ASP A 25 18.19 0.48 4.68
N THR A 26 17.13 -0.02 5.33
CA THR A 26 15.78 0.53 5.17
C THR A 26 15.72 1.89 5.86
N PRO A 27 15.65 3.00 5.12
CA PRO A 27 15.60 4.30 5.75
C PRO A 27 14.23 4.50 6.39
N CYS A 28 14.19 4.59 7.70
CA CYS A 28 13.10 5.31 8.35
C CYS A 28 13.41 6.79 8.13
N ALA A 29 12.81 7.40 7.10
CA ALA A 29 13.05 8.79 6.80
C ALA A 29 12.54 9.67 7.94
N GLU A 30 13.43 10.46 8.55
CA GLU A 30 13.04 11.53 9.44
C GLU A 30 12.20 12.55 8.67
N GLY A 31 11.23 13.15 9.33
CA GLY A 31 10.37 14.16 8.72
C GLY A 31 9.76 15.05 9.78
N PRO A 32 9.02 16.09 9.38
CA PRO A 32 8.32 16.97 10.32
C PRO A 32 7.34 16.18 11.19
N ALA A 33 6.78 16.82 12.22
CA ALA A 33 5.75 16.23 13.05
C ALA A 33 4.50 15.88 12.21
N LEU A 34 3.74 14.87 12.61
CA LEU A 34 2.55 14.43 11.87
C LEU A 34 1.55 15.55 11.51
N PRO A 35 1.29 16.56 12.37
CA PRO A 35 0.43 17.68 12.03
C PRO A 35 0.94 18.57 10.88
N GLU A 36 2.20 18.41 10.49
CA GLU A 36 2.82 19.16 9.39
C GLU A 36 2.98 18.32 8.12
N ARG A 37 2.60 17.02 8.18
CA ARG A 37 2.79 16.07 7.07
C ARG A 37 1.56 16.00 6.17
N LYS A 38 1.82 15.85 4.87
CA LYS A 38 0.86 15.34 3.91
C LYS A 38 1.03 13.83 3.78
N ILE A 39 -0.03 13.06 4.02
CA ILE A 39 0.00 11.60 4.05
C ILE A 39 -0.72 11.02 2.84
N ALA A 40 -0.07 10.11 2.14
CA ALA A 40 -0.67 9.22 1.15
C ALA A 40 -0.70 7.78 1.69
N ILE A 41 -1.74 7.04 1.34
CA ILE A 41 -1.84 5.61 1.61
C ILE A 41 -1.26 4.86 0.42
N ILE A 42 -0.35 3.92 0.71
CA ILE A 42 0.11 2.92 -0.24
C ILE A 42 -0.30 1.56 0.33
N THR A 43 -1.17 0.86 -0.38
CA THR A 43 -1.66 -0.46 0.02
C THR A 43 -1.21 -1.53 -0.96
N THR A 44 -1.02 -2.75 -0.48
CA THR A 44 -0.75 -3.93 -1.32
C THR A 44 -1.97 -4.85 -1.44
N ALA A 45 -3.15 -4.35 -1.07
CA ALA A 45 -4.38 -5.14 -1.06
C ALA A 45 -4.99 -5.40 -2.45
N GLY A 46 -4.38 -4.92 -3.53
CA GLY A 46 -4.89 -5.12 -4.89
C GLY A 46 -6.20 -4.36 -5.14
N LEU A 47 -6.34 -3.17 -4.54
CA LEU A 47 -7.49 -2.30 -4.72
C LEU A 47 -7.43 -1.54 -6.05
N HIS A 48 -8.57 -1.34 -6.66
CA HIS A 48 -8.71 -0.52 -7.86
C HIS A 48 -10.13 0.01 -7.98
N SER A 49 -10.32 1.07 -8.78
CA SER A 49 -11.66 1.53 -9.16
C SER A 49 -12.39 0.45 -9.99
N ARG A 50 -13.71 0.47 -9.97
CA ARG A 50 -14.55 -0.45 -10.75
C ARG A 50 -14.27 -0.38 -12.25
N GLU A 51 -13.88 0.79 -12.74
CA GLU A 51 -13.57 1.02 -14.15
C GLU A 51 -12.11 0.69 -14.52
N ASP A 52 -11.24 0.53 -13.52
CA ASP A 52 -9.85 0.19 -13.74
C ASP A 52 -9.67 -1.28 -14.13
N LYS A 53 -8.58 -1.54 -14.82
CA LYS A 53 -8.15 -2.90 -15.10
C LYS A 53 -7.80 -3.63 -13.81
N ALA A 54 -8.43 -4.79 -13.59
CA ALA A 54 -8.13 -5.66 -12.46
C ALA A 54 -6.64 -6.08 -12.44
N PHE A 55 -6.13 -6.33 -11.25
CA PHE A 55 -4.78 -6.89 -11.11
C PHE A 55 -4.73 -8.35 -11.58
N THR A 56 -3.61 -8.72 -12.16
CA THR A 56 -3.28 -10.09 -12.58
C THR A 56 -1.99 -10.55 -11.90
N PRO A 57 -1.74 -11.87 -11.82
CA PRO A 57 -0.51 -12.38 -11.21
C PRO A 57 0.75 -11.80 -11.85
N GLY A 58 1.74 -11.40 -11.03
CA GLY A 58 3.03 -10.93 -11.49
C GLY A 58 3.09 -9.48 -11.99
N VAL A 59 1.97 -8.75 -11.94
CA VAL A 59 1.93 -7.34 -12.36
C VAL A 59 2.55 -6.44 -11.29
N GLY A 60 3.60 -5.69 -11.66
CA GLY A 60 4.27 -4.73 -10.79
C GLY A 60 3.65 -3.33 -10.76
N GLU A 61 2.68 -3.04 -11.62
CA GLU A 61 2.01 -1.75 -11.73
C GLU A 61 1.17 -1.42 -10.49
N TYR A 62 0.90 -0.13 -10.26
CA TYR A 62 -0.07 0.34 -9.27
C TYR A 62 -1.35 0.86 -9.94
N ARG A 63 -2.38 1.05 -9.11
CA ARG A 63 -3.58 1.83 -9.44
C ARG A 63 -3.62 3.08 -8.59
N ILE A 64 -4.10 4.16 -9.17
CA ILE A 64 -4.26 5.44 -8.49
C ILE A 64 -5.69 5.50 -7.95
N ILE A 65 -5.81 5.84 -6.68
CA ILE A 65 -7.09 6.01 -6.00
C ILE A 65 -7.20 7.49 -5.60
N PRO A 66 -8.02 8.29 -6.27
CA PRO A 66 -8.31 9.66 -5.85
C PRO A 66 -8.85 9.72 -4.42
N ASN A 67 -8.47 10.74 -3.67
CA ASN A 67 -8.90 10.89 -2.27
C ASN A 67 -10.42 11.02 -2.10
N ASP A 68 -11.13 11.51 -3.11
CA ASP A 68 -12.59 11.68 -3.13
C ASP A 68 -13.34 10.46 -3.67
N THR A 69 -12.65 9.36 -3.99
CA THR A 69 -13.27 8.12 -4.46
C THR A 69 -14.27 7.61 -3.42
N ASP A 70 -15.48 7.25 -3.89
CA ASP A 70 -16.45 6.52 -3.06
C ASP A 70 -15.90 5.11 -2.78
N MET A 71 -15.86 4.74 -1.51
CA MET A 71 -15.34 3.44 -1.11
C MET A 71 -16.14 2.26 -1.69
N ASN A 72 -17.42 2.47 -2.04
CA ASN A 72 -18.25 1.48 -2.71
C ASN A 72 -17.85 1.23 -4.17
N ASP A 73 -17.07 2.14 -4.78
CA ASP A 73 -16.54 1.97 -6.13
C ASP A 73 -15.18 1.25 -6.16
N LEU A 74 -14.62 0.94 -4.99
CA LEU A 74 -13.38 0.19 -4.90
C LEU A 74 -13.65 -1.32 -4.92
N ILE A 75 -12.86 -2.00 -5.73
CA ILE A 75 -12.87 -3.46 -5.88
C ILE A 75 -11.50 -3.99 -5.44
N MET A 76 -11.50 -5.16 -4.80
CA MET A 76 -10.28 -5.90 -4.49
C MET A 76 -10.14 -7.07 -5.48
N SER A 77 -9.09 -7.05 -6.28
CA SER A 77 -8.70 -8.15 -7.18
C SER A 77 -7.40 -8.85 -6.72
N HIS A 78 -7.20 -8.97 -5.41
CA HIS A 78 -6.04 -9.64 -4.84
C HIS A 78 -6.00 -11.12 -5.23
N VAL A 79 -4.91 -11.57 -5.86
CA VAL A 79 -4.81 -12.92 -6.46
C VAL A 79 -4.44 -14.02 -5.46
N SER A 80 -3.94 -13.67 -4.26
CA SER A 80 -3.56 -14.67 -3.26
C SER A 80 -4.78 -15.37 -2.68
N THR A 81 -4.70 -16.70 -2.59
CA THR A 81 -5.69 -17.53 -1.91
C THR A 81 -5.51 -17.54 -0.40
N ASN A 82 -4.36 -17.11 0.09
CA ASN A 82 -4.03 -17.07 1.52
C ASN A 82 -4.45 -15.74 2.19
N PHE A 83 -5.05 -14.83 1.44
CA PHE A 83 -5.50 -13.56 1.94
C PHE A 83 -6.95 -13.68 2.46
N ASP A 84 -7.12 -13.49 3.76
CA ASP A 84 -8.46 -13.46 4.36
C ASP A 84 -9.16 -12.14 4.00
N ARG A 85 -10.24 -12.25 3.23
CA ARG A 85 -11.04 -11.12 2.77
C ARG A 85 -12.21 -10.78 3.68
N THR A 86 -12.45 -11.55 4.72
CA THR A 86 -13.66 -11.42 5.56
C THR A 86 -13.71 -10.05 6.25
N GLY A 87 -12.63 -9.65 6.89
CA GLY A 87 -12.54 -8.33 7.54
C GLY A 87 -12.67 -7.18 6.57
N PHE A 88 -11.99 -7.28 5.43
CA PHE A 88 -12.04 -6.29 4.36
C PHE A 88 -13.45 -6.12 3.76
N GLN A 89 -14.21 -7.21 3.61
CA GLN A 89 -15.59 -7.13 3.11
C GLN A 89 -16.55 -6.46 4.10
N GLN A 90 -16.19 -6.45 5.38
CA GLN A 90 -16.96 -5.77 6.42
C GLN A 90 -16.58 -4.30 6.57
N ASP A 91 -15.28 -3.99 6.49
CA ASP A 91 -14.75 -2.65 6.61
C ASP A 91 -13.50 -2.47 5.72
N LEU A 92 -13.63 -1.67 4.67
CA LEU A 92 -12.54 -1.36 3.75
C LEU A 92 -11.35 -0.67 4.46
N ASN A 93 -11.60 0.05 5.56
CA ASN A 93 -10.54 0.72 6.32
C ASN A 93 -9.47 -0.24 6.86
N ILE A 94 -9.75 -1.54 6.94
CA ILE A 94 -8.74 -2.56 7.30
C ILE A 94 -7.59 -2.61 6.28
N ALA A 95 -7.90 -2.45 5.01
CA ALA A 95 -6.93 -2.50 3.92
C ALA A 95 -6.59 -1.12 3.33
N PHE A 96 -7.49 -0.15 3.49
CA PHE A 96 -7.37 1.20 2.97
C PHE A 96 -7.99 2.23 3.94
N PRO A 97 -7.30 2.61 5.04
CA PRO A 97 -7.86 3.38 6.16
C PRO A 97 -8.05 4.86 5.83
N ILE A 98 -8.69 5.17 4.71
CA ILE A 98 -8.84 6.55 4.23
C ILE A 98 -9.77 7.37 5.13
N GLU A 99 -10.83 6.78 5.64
CA GLU A 99 -11.75 7.48 6.55
C GLU A 99 -11.05 7.80 7.87
N ARG A 100 -10.26 6.85 8.39
CA ARG A 100 -9.47 7.06 9.62
C ARG A 100 -8.44 8.18 9.42
N LEU A 101 -7.81 8.22 8.22
CA LEU A 101 -6.86 9.29 7.90
C LEU A 101 -7.55 10.67 7.81
N ARG A 102 -8.76 10.72 7.24
CA ARG A 102 -9.56 11.95 7.20
C ARG A 102 -9.97 12.44 8.60
N GLU A 103 -10.33 11.52 9.49
CA GLU A 103 -10.62 11.83 10.90
C GLU A 103 -9.39 12.37 11.62
N LEU A 104 -8.21 11.79 11.41
CA LEU A 104 -6.96 12.28 11.96
C LEU A 104 -6.61 13.69 11.46
N LYS A 105 -6.89 13.97 10.18
CA LYS A 105 -6.77 15.33 9.65
C LYS A 105 -7.76 16.28 10.31
N ALA A 106 -9.03 15.89 10.41
CA ALA A 106 -10.07 16.74 11.03
C ALA A 106 -9.78 17.06 12.50
N SER A 107 -9.11 16.15 13.21
CA SER A 107 -8.69 16.35 14.61
C SER A 107 -7.33 17.08 14.75
N GLY A 108 -6.67 17.45 13.66
CA GLY A 108 -5.37 18.12 13.67
C GLY A 108 -4.17 17.21 14.00
N ASN A 109 -4.36 15.90 14.06
CA ASN A 109 -3.28 14.94 14.31
C ASN A 109 -2.43 14.68 13.05
N VAL A 110 -2.97 14.96 11.88
CA VAL A 110 -2.29 14.89 10.57
C VAL A 110 -2.51 16.21 9.83
N GLY A 111 -1.50 16.73 9.16
CA GLY A 111 -1.57 18.01 8.46
C GLY A 111 -2.48 17.96 7.24
N GLU A 112 -2.16 17.10 6.28
CA GLU A 112 -2.94 16.96 5.06
C GLU A 112 -3.08 15.50 4.65
N VAL A 113 -4.18 15.19 3.95
CA VAL A 113 -4.36 13.95 3.20
C VAL A 113 -4.02 14.25 1.74
N ALA A 114 -3.20 13.41 1.12
CA ALA A 114 -2.85 13.55 -0.28
C ALA A 114 -4.07 13.43 -1.20
N ASN A 115 -4.03 14.06 -2.36
CA ASN A 115 -5.10 13.98 -3.35
C ASN A 115 -5.19 12.59 -4.01
N TYR A 116 -4.08 11.85 -3.98
CA TYR A 116 -3.98 10.52 -4.57
C TYR A 116 -3.35 9.53 -3.61
N HIS A 117 -3.86 8.31 -3.66
CA HIS A 117 -3.37 7.14 -2.96
C HIS A 117 -3.05 6.04 -3.98
N TYR A 118 -2.34 5.00 -3.56
CA TYR A 118 -1.81 4.03 -4.51
C TYR A 118 -2.02 2.61 -4.01
N ALA A 119 -2.42 1.72 -4.92
CA ALA A 119 -2.62 0.33 -4.61
C ALA A 119 -1.79 -0.56 -5.52
N PHE A 120 -1.08 -1.51 -4.93
CA PHE A 120 -0.30 -2.56 -5.58
C PHE A 120 -0.93 -3.92 -5.35
N MET A 121 -0.42 -4.93 -6.07
CA MET A 121 -0.74 -6.34 -5.85
C MET A 121 0.33 -6.98 -4.95
N GLY A 122 0.01 -7.22 -3.69
CA GLY A 122 0.95 -7.74 -2.69
C GLY A 122 1.45 -9.16 -2.93
N ALA A 123 0.78 -9.95 -3.77
CA ALA A 123 1.22 -11.29 -4.18
C ALA A 123 2.20 -11.27 -5.36
N THR A 124 2.72 -10.11 -5.74
CA THR A 124 3.73 -9.93 -6.79
C THR A 124 5.13 -9.94 -6.16
N PRO A 125 6.13 -10.56 -6.79
CA PRO A 125 7.51 -10.50 -6.31
C PRO A 125 7.99 -9.05 -6.15
N PRO A 126 8.69 -8.68 -5.07
CA PRO A 126 9.14 -7.31 -4.80
C PRO A 126 9.96 -6.69 -5.93
N THR A 127 10.78 -7.50 -6.61
CA THR A 127 11.59 -7.07 -7.77
C THR A 127 10.75 -6.52 -8.93
N ALA A 128 9.52 -7.00 -9.10
CA ALA A 128 8.64 -6.51 -10.17
C ALA A 128 8.08 -5.10 -9.87
N HIS A 129 8.14 -4.66 -8.61
CA HIS A 129 7.70 -3.33 -8.21
C HIS A 129 8.81 -2.27 -8.27
N GLU A 130 10.08 -2.66 -8.36
CA GLU A 130 11.22 -1.76 -8.13
C GLU A 130 11.21 -0.52 -9.02
N ALA A 131 11.09 -0.68 -10.33
CA ALA A 131 11.09 0.43 -11.27
C ALA A 131 9.92 1.38 -11.01
N VAL A 132 8.72 0.81 -10.86
CA VAL A 132 7.48 1.55 -10.66
C VAL A 132 7.46 2.26 -9.29
N ALA A 133 8.05 1.66 -8.26
CA ALA A 133 8.18 2.26 -6.95
C ALA A 133 9.13 3.48 -6.97
N LYS A 134 10.19 3.43 -7.77
CA LYS A 134 11.08 4.58 -7.97
C LYS A 134 10.36 5.75 -8.64
N ASP A 135 9.57 5.48 -9.67
CA ASP A 135 8.76 6.50 -10.34
C ASP A 135 7.70 7.08 -9.39
N LEU A 136 7.03 6.23 -8.63
CA LEU A 136 6.07 6.67 -7.62
C LEU A 136 6.71 7.54 -6.54
N ALA A 137 7.93 7.22 -6.09
CA ALA A 137 8.66 8.04 -5.12
C ALA A 137 8.92 9.46 -5.64
N VAL A 138 9.17 9.62 -6.95
CA VAL A 138 9.32 10.95 -7.58
C VAL A 138 7.98 11.70 -7.56
N LEU A 139 6.87 11.04 -7.89
CA LEU A 139 5.54 11.65 -7.85
C LEU A 139 5.17 12.11 -6.43
N LEU A 140 5.38 11.27 -5.43
CA LEU A 140 5.11 11.59 -4.03
C LEU A 140 5.94 12.78 -3.54
N LYS A 141 7.21 12.86 -3.95
CA LYS A 141 8.05 14.03 -3.65
C LYS A 141 7.53 15.31 -4.27
N ASN A 142 7.14 15.26 -5.54
CA ASN A 142 6.59 16.41 -6.26
C ASN A 142 5.29 16.91 -5.62
N ASP A 143 4.49 15.99 -5.05
CA ASP A 143 3.26 16.31 -4.33
C ASP A 143 3.48 16.74 -2.87
N ASN A 144 4.75 16.83 -2.42
CA ASN A 144 5.12 17.09 -1.02
C ASN A 144 4.51 16.09 -0.02
N VAL A 145 4.29 14.85 -0.44
CA VAL A 145 3.88 13.76 0.45
C VAL A 145 5.03 13.43 1.40
N SER A 146 4.74 13.27 2.69
CA SER A 146 5.70 13.03 3.79
C SER A 146 6.62 14.20 4.18
N GLY A 147 6.44 15.37 3.61
CA GLY A 147 7.22 16.55 3.98
C GLY A 147 8.71 16.49 3.57
N ASN A 148 9.35 17.62 3.52
CA ASN A 148 10.74 17.82 3.12
C ASN A 148 11.71 16.92 3.88
N GLY A 149 12.23 15.86 3.29
CA GLY A 149 13.21 15.03 3.99
C GLY A 149 13.68 13.76 3.33
N ILE A 150 13.19 13.40 2.16
CA ILE A 150 13.83 12.33 1.41
C ILE A 150 14.99 12.96 0.64
N ARG A 151 16.20 12.86 1.20
CA ARG A 151 17.44 13.17 0.51
C ARG A 151 17.87 12.02 -0.39
#